data_d7b41f382389777b56de2183bec89662
#
_entry.id   d7b41f382389777b56de2183bec89662
#
_cell.length_a   1.000
_cell.length_b   1.000
_cell.length_c   1.000
_cell.angle_alpha   90.00
_cell.angle_beta   90.00
_cell.angle_gamma   90.00
#
_symmetry.space_group_name_H-M   'P 1'
#
loop_
_entity.id
_entity.type
_entity.pdbx_description
1 polymer ?
#
loop_
_entity_poly.entity_id
_entity_poly.type
_entity_poly.pdbx_seq_one_letter_code
_entity_poly.pdbx_strand_id
1 'polypeptide(L)'
;MTYDIATRTTQAVGLLKDLIGIASVSREEKQAADHLQHYIEAQGVKTERSGNNVWCLSPDFDACKPTLLLNSHIDTVKPVQGWQRNPFCATLDGDCLYGLGSNDAGASVVSLLHVF
;
A
#
# COMPACT_ATOMS: atom_id res chain seq x y z
N MET A 1 -1.57 -15.02 -20.84
CA MET A 1 -1.36 -14.84 -19.40
C MET A 1 -2.74 -14.71 -18.74
N THR A 2 -3.11 -15.65 -17.91
CA THR A 2 -4.41 -15.61 -17.22
C THR A 2 -4.27 -14.62 -16.05
N TYR A 3 -5.08 -13.58 -16.07
CA TYR A 3 -5.12 -12.61 -14.98
C TYR A 3 -5.88 -13.25 -13.80
N ASP A 4 -5.15 -13.75 -12.83
CA ASP A 4 -5.77 -14.38 -11.65
C ASP A 4 -6.11 -13.30 -10.60
N ILE A 5 -7.33 -12.80 -10.68
CA ILE A 5 -7.86 -11.78 -9.76
C ILE A 5 -7.86 -12.29 -8.31
N ALA A 6 -8.16 -13.56 -8.08
CA ALA A 6 -8.22 -14.13 -6.72
C ALA A 6 -6.86 -14.09 -6.05
N THR A 7 -5.80 -14.52 -6.75
CA THR A 7 -4.44 -14.46 -6.23
C THR A 7 -3.98 -13.02 -5.97
N ARG A 8 -4.25 -12.10 -6.90
CA ARG A 8 -3.88 -10.70 -6.72
C ARG A 8 -4.64 -10.04 -5.58
N THR A 9 -5.92 -10.34 -5.41
CA THR A 9 -6.71 -9.86 -4.27
C THR A 9 -6.12 -10.36 -2.96
N THR A 10 -5.74 -11.63 -2.88
CA THR A 10 -5.11 -12.21 -1.69
C THR A 10 -3.79 -11.52 -1.37
N GLN A 11 -2.97 -11.25 -2.38
CA GLN A 11 -1.71 -10.52 -2.22
C GLN A 11 -1.94 -9.07 -1.76
N ALA A 12 -2.91 -8.38 -2.36
CA ALA A 12 -3.27 -7.02 -1.98
C ALA A 12 -3.75 -6.92 -0.54
N VAL A 13 -4.61 -7.85 -0.11
CA VAL A 13 -5.07 -7.93 1.28
C VAL A 13 -3.91 -8.24 2.23
N GLY A 14 -2.99 -9.12 1.84
CA GLY A 14 -1.78 -9.41 2.61
C GLY A 14 -0.91 -8.16 2.82
N LEU A 15 -0.63 -7.43 1.75
CA LEU A 15 0.12 -6.17 1.85
C LEU A 15 -0.62 -5.11 2.69
N LEU A 16 -1.95 -5.02 2.57
CA LEU A 16 -2.75 -4.11 3.38
C LEU A 16 -2.65 -4.45 4.87
N LYS A 17 -2.69 -5.72 5.23
CA LYS A 17 -2.49 -6.15 6.62
C LYS A 17 -1.12 -5.77 7.16
N ASP A 18 -0.08 -5.92 6.34
CA ASP A 18 1.28 -5.52 6.72
C ASP A 18 1.36 -4.00 6.97
N LEU A 19 0.80 -3.19 6.06
CA LEU A 19 0.78 -1.74 6.19
C LEU A 19 0.00 -1.27 7.42
N ILE A 20 -1.13 -1.89 7.75
CA ILE A 20 -1.88 -1.61 8.98
C ILE A 20 -1.02 -1.91 10.22
N GLY A 21 -0.25 -2.99 10.20
CA GLY A 21 0.64 -3.38 11.29
C GLY A 21 1.84 -2.46 11.49
N ILE A 22 2.14 -1.59 10.53
CA ILE A 22 3.22 -0.61 10.61
C ILE A 22 2.62 0.77 10.89
N ALA A 23 2.87 1.31 12.08
CA ALA A 23 2.44 2.68 12.39
C ALA A 23 3.09 3.68 11.42
N SER A 24 2.27 4.44 10.70
CA SER A 24 2.71 5.41 9.69
C SER A 24 2.00 6.75 9.82
N VAL A 25 1.96 7.27 11.04
CA VAL A 25 1.43 8.61 11.30
C VAL A 25 2.20 9.63 10.48
N SER A 26 1.50 10.65 9.97
CA SER A 26 2.10 11.69 9.12
C SER A 26 3.44 12.21 9.66
N ARG A 27 4.46 12.19 8.82
CA ARG A 27 5.88 12.49 9.07
C ARG A 27 6.68 11.37 9.76
N GLU A 28 6.06 10.22 10.04
CA GLU A 28 6.71 9.04 10.64
C GLU A 28 6.53 7.79 9.75
N GLU A 29 6.47 7.99 8.41
CA GLU A 29 6.13 6.95 7.44
C GLU A 29 7.32 6.08 7.01
N LYS A 30 8.49 6.30 7.57
CA LYS A 30 9.72 5.64 7.08
C LYS A 30 9.59 4.12 6.99
N GLN A 31 9.09 3.46 8.02
CA GLN A 31 8.98 2.00 8.04
C GLN A 31 7.97 1.49 7.02
N ALA A 32 6.84 2.18 6.85
CA ALA A 32 5.86 1.83 5.83
C ALA A 32 6.43 2.02 4.42
N ALA A 33 7.17 3.10 4.19
CA ALA A 33 7.85 3.35 2.92
C ALA A 33 8.93 2.30 2.63
N ASP A 34 9.72 1.92 3.63
CA ASP A 34 10.73 0.86 3.51
C ASP A 34 10.07 -0.49 3.15
N HIS A 35 8.97 -0.84 3.82
CA HIS A 35 8.23 -2.07 3.56
C HIS A 35 7.66 -2.09 2.14
N LEU A 36 7.01 -1.00 1.72
CA LEU A 36 6.44 -0.87 0.38
C LEU A 36 7.51 -0.95 -0.71
N GLN A 37 8.64 -0.29 -0.50
CA GLN A 37 9.78 -0.35 -1.43
C GLN A 37 10.28 -1.79 -1.60
N HIS A 38 10.52 -2.51 -0.51
CA HIS A 38 10.93 -3.91 -0.55
C HIS A 38 9.90 -4.80 -1.23
N TYR A 39 8.62 -4.56 -0.96
CA TYR A 39 7.54 -5.32 -1.61
C TYR A 39 7.56 -5.16 -3.13
N ILE A 40 7.69 -3.93 -3.63
CA ILE A 40 7.75 -3.62 -5.07
C ILE A 40 9.00 -4.26 -5.69
N GLU A 41 10.16 -4.10 -5.06
CA GLU A 41 11.43 -4.64 -5.54
C GLU A 41 11.45 -6.17 -5.57
N ALA A 42 10.77 -6.81 -4.62
CA ALA A 42 10.60 -8.27 -4.62
C ALA A 42 9.79 -8.78 -5.83
N GLN A 43 8.99 -7.92 -6.46
CA GLN A 43 8.28 -8.23 -7.70
C GLN A 43 9.17 -8.00 -8.95
N GLY A 44 10.43 -7.63 -8.78
CA GLY A 44 11.36 -7.36 -9.88
C GLY A 44 11.25 -5.97 -10.49
N VAL A 45 10.56 -5.05 -9.84
CA VAL A 45 10.38 -3.67 -10.31
C VAL A 45 11.36 -2.76 -9.58
N LYS A 46 12.17 -2.01 -10.34
CA LYS A 46 13.07 -1.01 -9.76
C LYS A 46 12.28 0.17 -9.19
N THR A 47 12.62 0.58 -7.97
CA THR A 47 12.01 1.73 -7.31
C THR A 47 12.97 2.92 -7.26
N GLU A 48 12.39 4.09 -7.13
CA GLU A 48 13.06 5.35 -6.77
C GLU A 48 12.51 5.81 -5.42
N ARG A 49 13.31 6.57 -4.70
CA ARG A 49 12.97 7.05 -3.35
C ARG A 49 13.41 8.49 -3.12
N SER A 50 12.54 9.30 -2.53
CA SER A 50 12.89 10.62 -1.98
C SER A 50 12.18 10.83 -0.65
N GLY A 51 12.94 10.86 0.44
CA GLY A 51 12.37 10.84 1.79
C GLY A 51 11.51 9.59 2.00
N ASN A 52 10.23 9.77 2.28
CA ASN A 52 9.26 8.68 2.40
C ASN A 52 8.38 8.49 1.15
N ASN A 53 8.67 9.21 0.08
CA ASN A 53 8.02 9.01 -1.21
C ASN A 53 8.71 7.88 -1.97
N VAL A 54 7.95 6.89 -2.39
CA VAL A 54 8.41 5.75 -3.19
C VAL A 54 7.66 5.76 -4.50
N TRP A 55 8.37 5.60 -5.62
CA TRP A 55 7.71 5.46 -6.92
C TRP A 55 8.48 4.49 -7.82
N CYS A 56 7.83 4.03 -8.84
CA CYS A 56 8.41 3.21 -9.89
C CYS A 56 7.77 3.52 -11.24
N LEU A 57 8.46 3.13 -12.29
CA LEU A 57 7.96 3.21 -13.65
C LEU A 57 7.66 1.80 -14.16
N SER A 58 6.62 1.67 -14.98
CA SER A 58 6.33 0.42 -15.69
C SER A 58 7.56 0.02 -16.51
N PRO A 59 7.88 -1.28 -16.61
CA PRO A 59 8.93 -1.76 -17.52
C PRO A 59 8.75 -1.31 -18.97
N ASP A 60 7.49 -1.08 -19.38
CA ASP A 60 7.13 -0.61 -20.72
C ASP A 60 6.99 0.92 -20.81
N PHE A 61 7.47 1.65 -19.81
CA PHE A 61 7.39 3.12 -19.80
C PHE A 61 8.11 3.73 -21.01
N ASP A 62 7.41 4.62 -21.70
CA ASP A 62 7.92 5.35 -22.86
C ASP A 62 7.60 6.85 -22.71
N ALA A 63 8.65 7.64 -22.50
CA ALA A 63 8.54 9.09 -22.30
C ALA A 63 7.95 9.83 -23.52
N CYS A 64 7.90 9.19 -24.69
CA CYS A 64 7.30 9.76 -25.90
C CYS A 64 5.78 9.54 -25.98
N LYS A 65 5.21 8.79 -25.01
CA LYS A 65 3.78 8.48 -24.94
C LYS A 65 3.12 9.20 -23.76
N PRO A 66 1.80 9.39 -23.79
CA PRO A 66 1.08 9.88 -22.62
C PRO A 66 1.30 8.97 -21.42
N THR A 67 1.52 9.58 -20.25
CA THR A 67 1.78 8.88 -19.00
C THR A 67 0.55 8.90 -18.09
N LEU A 68 0.14 7.74 -17.60
CA LEU A 68 -0.84 7.61 -16.53
C LEU A 68 -0.10 7.53 -15.19
N LEU A 69 -0.39 8.46 -14.29
CA LEU A 69 0.11 8.44 -12.92
C LEU A 69 -0.92 7.78 -12.01
N LEU A 70 -0.55 6.67 -11.39
CA LEU A 70 -1.28 6.06 -10.28
C LEU A 70 -0.67 6.57 -8.97
N ASN A 71 -1.44 7.28 -8.16
CA ASN A 71 -0.93 7.95 -6.97
C ASN A 71 -1.83 7.74 -5.77
N SER A 72 -1.23 7.50 -4.61
CA SER A 72 -1.90 7.41 -3.33
C SER A 72 -0.92 7.81 -2.21
N HIS A 73 -1.33 7.71 -0.94
CA HIS A 73 -0.49 8.03 0.21
C HIS A 73 -0.47 6.88 1.21
N ILE A 74 0.58 6.85 2.04
CA ILE A 74 0.81 5.81 3.05
C ILE A 74 0.73 6.33 4.48
N ASP A 75 0.68 7.63 4.67
CA ASP A 75 0.52 8.22 5.99
C ASP A 75 -0.91 8.13 6.50
N THR A 76 -1.05 8.10 7.81
CA THR A 76 -2.33 8.09 8.50
C THR A 76 -2.41 9.24 9.50
N VAL A 77 -3.62 9.53 9.96
CA VAL A 77 -3.84 10.33 11.17
C VAL A 77 -3.42 9.55 12.41
N LYS A 78 -3.25 10.24 13.53
CA LYS A 78 -3.11 9.55 14.82
C LYS A 78 -4.41 8.86 15.20
N PRO A 79 -4.35 7.65 15.82
CA PRO A 79 -5.56 7.02 16.31
C PRO A 79 -6.23 7.88 17.37
N VAL A 80 -7.55 8.03 17.26
CA VAL A 80 -8.35 8.75 18.26
C VAL A 80 -8.73 7.83 19.40
N GLN A 81 -9.17 8.41 20.50
CA GLN A 81 -9.76 7.62 21.60
C GLN A 81 -11.08 6.99 21.16
N GLY A 82 -11.39 5.82 21.70
CA GLY A 82 -12.64 5.12 21.40
C GLY A 82 -12.53 3.99 20.40
N TRP A 83 -11.33 3.70 19.87
CA TRP A 83 -11.11 2.49 19.10
C TRP A 83 -11.45 1.26 19.95
N GLN A 84 -12.36 0.43 19.47
CA GLN A 84 -12.74 -0.82 20.14
C GLN A 84 -11.82 -2.00 19.78
N ARG A 85 -11.00 -1.83 18.73
CA ARG A 85 -9.99 -2.78 18.26
C ARG A 85 -8.64 -2.11 18.27
N ASN A 86 -7.55 -2.88 18.28
CA ASN A 86 -6.21 -2.28 18.13
C ASN A 86 -6.09 -1.67 16.72
N PRO A 87 -5.85 -0.34 16.60
CA PRO A 87 -5.77 0.32 15.30
C PRO A 87 -4.60 -0.17 14.44
N PHE A 88 -3.55 -0.73 15.04
CA PHE A 88 -2.37 -1.25 14.36
C PHE A 88 -2.37 -2.78 14.23
N CYS A 89 -3.51 -3.42 14.44
CA CYS A 89 -3.68 -4.86 14.24
C CYS A 89 -4.79 -5.11 13.22
N ALA A 90 -4.41 -5.55 12.04
CA ALA A 90 -5.37 -5.87 11.00
C ALA A 90 -6.29 -7.01 11.46
N THR A 91 -7.57 -6.73 11.55
CA THR A 91 -8.58 -7.69 12.03
C THR A 91 -9.63 -7.93 10.96
N LEU A 92 -9.76 -9.18 10.51
CA LEU A 92 -10.84 -9.61 9.64
C LEU A 92 -12.06 -10.00 10.46
N ASP A 93 -13.22 -9.47 10.08
CA ASP A 93 -14.52 -9.84 10.62
C ASP A 93 -15.51 -9.93 9.45
N GLY A 94 -15.83 -11.16 9.03
CA GLY A 94 -16.55 -11.38 7.78
C GLY A 94 -15.77 -10.83 6.58
N ASP A 95 -16.41 -9.98 5.81
CA ASP A 95 -15.83 -9.34 4.62
C ASP A 95 -15.16 -7.98 4.92
N CYS A 96 -15.06 -7.59 6.20
CA CYS A 96 -14.48 -6.33 6.62
C CYS A 96 -13.08 -6.52 7.20
N LEU A 97 -12.13 -5.70 6.73
CA LEU A 97 -10.80 -5.60 7.32
C LEU A 97 -10.68 -4.30 8.12
N TYR A 98 -10.52 -4.43 9.43
CA TYR A 98 -10.40 -3.30 10.35
C TYR A 98 -8.94 -2.97 10.63
N GLY A 99 -8.64 -1.69 10.71
CA GLY A 99 -7.34 -1.15 11.07
C GLY A 99 -7.21 0.31 10.69
N LEU A 100 -6.33 1.04 11.36
CA LEU A 100 -6.06 2.44 11.03
C LEU A 100 -5.45 2.54 9.64
N GLY A 101 -6.02 3.38 8.78
CA GLY A 101 -5.57 3.55 7.40
C GLY A 101 -6.01 2.44 6.45
N SER A 102 -6.85 1.49 6.86
CA SER A 102 -7.34 0.43 5.97
C SER A 102 -8.09 0.98 4.77
N ASN A 103 -8.87 2.05 4.96
CA ASN A 103 -9.63 2.71 3.90
C ASN A 103 -8.95 3.99 3.38
N ASP A 104 -8.35 4.77 4.28
CA ASP A 104 -7.69 6.05 3.96
C ASP A 104 -6.19 5.99 4.32
N ALA A 105 -5.31 5.60 3.39
CA ALA A 105 -5.61 5.24 2.01
C ALA A 105 -5.01 3.85 1.64
N GLY A 106 -4.84 2.96 2.61
CA GLY A 106 -4.20 1.66 2.41
C GLY A 106 -4.86 0.81 1.31
N ALA A 107 -6.20 0.74 1.29
CA ALA A 107 -6.92 0.03 0.24
C ALA A 107 -6.61 0.59 -1.16
N SER A 108 -6.52 1.91 -1.29
CA SER A 108 -6.14 2.56 -2.55
C SER A 108 -4.70 2.22 -2.95
N VAL A 109 -3.76 2.29 -2.00
CA VAL A 109 -2.34 1.94 -2.25
C VAL A 109 -2.21 0.53 -2.82
N VAL A 110 -2.77 -0.46 -2.14
CA VAL A 110 -2.62 -1.86 -2.56
C VAL A 110 -3.38 -2.16 -3.84
N SER A 111 -4.53 -1.52 -4.06
CA SER A 111 -5.31 -1.71 -5.30
C SER A 111 -4.57 -1.13 -6.50
N LEU A 112 -4.06 0.09 -6.41
CA LEU A 112 -3.31 0.74 -7.48
C LEU A 112 -2.03 -0.04 -7.80
N LEU A 113 -1.32 -0.52 -6.78
CA LEU A 113 -0.10 -1.28 -6.97
C LEU A 113 -0.36 -2.62 -7.68
N HIS A 114 -1.49 -3.28 -7.42
CA HIS A 114 -1.80 -4.57 -8.03
C HIS A 114 -2.47 -4.48 -9.42
N VAL A 115 -2.83 -3.29 -9.87
CA VAL A 115 -3.22 -3.05 -11.28
C VAL A 115 -2.06 -2.49 -12.12
N PHE A 116 -1.00 -2.02 -11.47
CA PHE A 116 0.25 -1.59 -12.12
C PHE A 116 1.00 -2.80 -12.71
#